data_97f8c5768c4854b0be5935a2eab86fb7
#
_entry.id   97f8c5768c4854b0be5935a2eab86fb7
#
_cell.length_a   1.000
_cell.length_b   1.000
_cell.length_c   1.000
_cell.angle_alpha   90.00
_cell.angle_beta   90.00
_cell.angle_gamma   90.00
#
_symmetry.space_group_name_H-M   'P 1'
#
loop_
_entity.id
_entity.type
_entity.pdbx_description
1 polymer ?
#
loop_
_entity_poly.entity_id
_entity_poly.type
_entity_poly.pdbx_seq_one_letter_code
_entity_poly.pdbx_strand_id
1 'polypeptide(L)'
;MAMAMASLVLPGLSSSQLYYQNNLKRAKKCAFLGGFSVTRAKTIMHVVGHNQMDLGGDVSHVFLPRPLSISDIEAASDDRAKVRISYRGIPGSYSEDAALKAYPNCETISCSDFEEAFKAVELWLAHKVVIPIENTSGGSIHRNYDLLLRHRLHIVGEVQLATNLYLLALPGVRKEYLKRVLSHSQALDLSETFLNKLGVXXXXXXXXXXXXXXXXXXXXXXENVDDTAGAAMIVASNGLHDTGAIASIRAAEIYGLNVLAERIQDDSEIVSRYLVLARDPIIPRANKPFKTSIVFTLNEGPGVLFKVLAVFAMRDINLSKIESRPQRNRPLRVVDDSNTGTAKYFDYLFYIDFEASMTEPRAQTALEHLQEFATFLRVLGCYPIDTTI
;
A
#
# COMPACT_ATOMS: atom_id res chain seq x y z
N MET A 1 15.83 14.49 -58.97
CA MET A 1 14.46 14.85 -58.61
C MET A 1 14.12 14.15 -57.30
N ALA A 2 14.30 14.86 -56.20
CA ALA A 2 14.00 14.33 -54.86
C ALA A 2 12.69 14.94 -54.37
N MET A 3 11.69 14.12 -54.18
CA MET A 3 10.39 14.55 -53.60
C MET A 3 10.54 14.68 -52.11
N ALA A 4 10.44 15.89 -51.60
CA ALA A 4 10.37 16.17 -50.20
C ALA A 4 8.97 15.83 -49.65
N MET A 5 8.86 14.87 -48.79
CA MET A 5 7.61 14.65 -48.02
C MET A 5 7.56 15.68 -46.87
N ALA A 6 6.65 16.60 -46.95
CA ALA A 6 6.33 17.51 -45.90
C ALA A 6 5.50 16.79 -44.82
N SER A 7 6.02 16.64 -43.65
CA SER A 7 5.25 16.15 -42.53
C SER A 7 4.41 17.29 -41.94
N LEU A 8 3.11 17.17 -42.04
CA LEU A 8 2.17 18.07 -41.37
C LEU A 8 2.20 17.75 -39.86
N VAL A 9 2.76 18.66 -39.11
CA VAL A 9 2.69 18.64 -37.65
C VAL A 9 1.46 19.42 -37.23
N LEU A 10 0.46 18.75 -36.73
CA LEU A 10 -0.69 19.40 -36.10
C LEU A 10 -0.29 19.93 -34.73
N PRO A 11 -0.47 21.21 -34.43
CA PRO A 11 -0.14 21.74 -33.12
C PRO A 11 -1.19 21.32 -32.08
N GLY A 12 -0.75 20.75 -30.97
CA GLY A 12 -1.60 20.54 -29.80
C GLY A 12 -1.67 19.17 -29.14
N LEU A 13 -0.92 18.18 -29.64
CA LEU A 13 -0.93 16.86 -28.97
C LEU A 13 0.29 16.69 -28.07
N SER A 14 0.06 16.26 -26.83
CA SER A 14 1.14 15.96 -25.89
C SER A 14 1.92 14.70 -26.31
N SER A 15 3.16 14.60 -25.88
CA SER A 15 4.04 13.46 -26.17
C SER A 15 3.42 12.11 -25.75
N SER A 16 2.59 12.10 -24.72
CA SER A 16 1.88 10.90 -24.27
C SER A 16 0.77 10.47 -25.22
N GLN A 17 0.09 11.42 -25.85
CA GLN A 17 -0.95 11.13 -26.85
C GLN A 17 -0.35 10.61 -28.15
N LEU A 18 0.81 11.10 -28.54
CA LEU A 18 1.56 10.59 -29.68
C LEU A 18 2.05 9.14 -29.45
N TYR A 19 2.47 8.84 -28.23
CA TYR A 19 2.89 7.48 -27.85
C TYR A 19 1.70 6.51 -27.95
N TYR A 20 0.53 6.94 -27.50
CA TYR A 20 -0.68 6.11 -27.52
C TYR A 20 -1.18 5.87 -28.95
N GLN A 21 -1.17 6.91 -29.79
CA GLN A 21 -1.57 6.80 -31.20
C GLN A 21 -0.61 5.92 -32.01
N ASN A 22 0.69 6.02 -31.77
CA ASN A 22 1.69 5.20 -32.45
C ASN A 22 1.57 3.70 -32.08
N ASN A 23 1.25 3.41 -30.83
CA ASN A 23 1.01 2.02 -30.41
C ASN A 23 -0.29 1.45 -31.00
N LEU A 24 -1.33 2.28 -31.13
CA LEU A 24 -2.57 1.86 -31.79
C LEU A 24 -2.37 1.58 -33.28
N LYS A 25 -1.56 2.38 -33.98
CA LYS A 25 -1.21 2.18 -35.39
C LYS A 25 -0.35 0.93 -35.56
N ARG A 26 0.53 0.64 -34.62
CA ARG A 26 1.38 -0.56 -34.64
C ARG A 26 0.56 -1.84 -34.40
N ALA A 27 -0.41 -1.79 -33.49
CA ALA A 27 -1.33 -2.90 -33.24
C ALA A 27 -2.22 -3.20 -34.46
N LYS A 28 -2.71 -2.16 -35.15
CA LYS A 28 -3.52 -2.32 -36.36
C LYS A 28 -2.70 -2.85 -37.55
N LYS A 29 -1.42 -2.54 -37.62
CA LYS A 29 -0.54 -3.02 -38.69
C LYS A 29 -0.15 -4.49 -38.51
N CYS A 30 -0.06 -4.98 -37.27
CA CYS A 30 0.19 -6.38 -36.98
C CYS A 30 -1.04 -7.27 -37.22
N ALA A 31 -2.24 -6.71 -37.19
CA ALA A 31 -3.47 -7.47 -37.44
C ALA A 31 -3.76 -7.72 -38.92
N PHE A 32 -3.07 -7.01 -39.84
CA PHE A 32 -3.35 -7.10 -41.28
C PHE A 32 -2.38 -7.99 -42.08
N LEU A 33 -1.32 -8.53 -41.44
CA LEU A 33 -0.27 -9.30 -42.12
C LEU A 33 -0.01 -10.67 -41.51
N GLY A 34 -1.03 -11.32 -40.96
CA GLY A 34 -0.82 -12.63 -40.38
C GLY A 34 -2.00 -13.57 -40.63
N GLY A 35 -1.85 -14.47 -41.58
CA GLY A 35 -2.64 -15.68 -41.59
C GLY A 35 -2.39 -16.46 -40.33
N PHE A 36 -3.41 -16.70 -39.54
CA PHE A 36 -3.30 -17.38 -38.25
C PHE A 36 -2.87 -18.85 -38.46
N SER A 37 -1.64 -19.16 -38.11
CA SER A 37 -1.28 -20.51 -37.71
C SER A 37 -1.38 -20.54 -36.17
N VAL A 38 -2.40 -21.19 -35.67
CA VAL A 38 -2.56 -21.40 -34.22
C VAL A 38 -1.57 -22.48 -33.82
N THR A 39 -0.40 -22.10 -33.37
CA THR A 39 0.49 -23.03 -32.67
C THR A 39 0.03 -23.11 -31.21
N ARG A 40 -0.62 -24.22 -30.93
CA ARG A 40 -1.02 -24.60 -29.57
C ARG A 40 0.23 -24.80 -28.72
N ALA A 41 0.41 -23.96 -27.71
CA ALA A 41 1.43 -24.20 -26.70
C ALA A 41 1.09 -25.49 -25.94
N LYS A 42 1.92 -26.50 -26.09
CA LYS A 42 1.81 -27.73 -25.30
C LYS A 42 2.37 -27.47 -23.90
N THR A 43 1.49 -27.36 -22.93
CA THR A 43 1.87 -27.45 -21.54
C THR A 43 2.20 -28.90 -21.24
N ILE A 44 3.46 -29.20 -20.99
CA ILE A 44 3.89 -30.54 -20.57
C ILE A 44 3.59 -30.68 -19.09
N MET A 45 2.52 -31.43 -18.79
CA MET A 45 2.30 -31.91 -17.43
C MET A 45 3.08 -33.21 -17.24
N HIS A 46 4.01 -33.22 -16.32
CA HIS A 46 4.65 -34.44 -15.86
C HIS A 46 3.70 -35.17 -14.90
N VAL A 47 3.12 -36.24 -15.41
CA VAL A 47 2.38 -37.19 -14.56
C VAL A 47 3.34 -38.34 -14.24
N VAL A 48 3.68 -38.47 -12.97
CA VAL A 48 4.41 -39.66 -12.49
C VAL A 48 3.43 -40.83 -12.40
N GLY A 49 3.48 -41.73 -13.36
CA GLY A 49 2.68 -42.92 -13.35
C GLY A 49 3.42 -44.11 -12.75
N HIS A 50 2.76 -44.82 -11.84
CA HIS A 50 3.22 -46.13 -11.36
C HIS A 50 2.93 -47.19 -12.40
N ASN A 51 3.92 -48.01 -12.69
CA ASN A 51 3.85 -49.18 -13.57
C ASN A 51 2.99 -50.28 -12.98
N GLN A 52 2.04 -50.72 -13.75
CA GLN A 52 1.59 -52.12 -13.67
C GLN A 52 1.39 -52.61 -15.11
N MET A 53 2.19 -53.64 -15.47
CA MET A 53 2.01 -54.37 -16.73
C MET A 53 0.75 -55.21 -16.67
N ASP A 54 -0.09 -55.12 -17.69
CA ASP A 54 -0.92 -56.23 -18.10
C ASP A 54 -1.10 -56.22 -19.63
N LEU A 55 -0.94 -57.36 -20.21
CA LEU A 55 -0.95 -57.61 -21.66
C LEU A 55 -2.39 -57.92 -22.10
N GLY A 56 -2.88 -57.25 -23.11
CA GLY A 56 -4.05 -57.71 -23.83
C GLY A 56 -4.86 -56.66 -24.60
N GLY A 57 -4.67 -56.56 -25.88
CA GLY A 57 -5.67 -56.37 -26.90
C GLY A 57 -6.39 -55.02 -27.03
N ASP A 58 -5.90 -54.26 -27.98
CA ASP A 58 -6.65 -53.50 -28.99
C ASP A 58 -7.96 -52.78 -28.56
N VAL A 59 -7.93 -51.51 -28.72
CA VAL A 59 -8.86 -50.51 -29.29
C VAL A 59 -8.38 -49.11 -28.84
N SER A 60 -7.93 -48.30 -29.78
CA SER A 60 -7.58 -46.93 -29.58
C SER A 60 -8.82 -46.11 -29.26
N HIS A 61 -9.16 -45.97 -27.99
CA HIS A 61 -10.08 -44.93 -27.54
C HIS A 61 -9.36 -43.59 -27.50
N VAL A 62 -9.63 -42.78 -28.46
CA VAL A 62 -9.29 -41.35 -28.40
C VAL A 62 -10.05 -40.77 -27.21
N PHE A 63 -9.38 -40.59 -26.10
CA PHE A 63 -9.94 -39.90 -24.95
C PHE A 63 -10.17 -38.44 -25.34
N LEU A 64 -11.36 -38.12 -25.71
CA LEU A 64 -11.78 -36.69 -25.80
C LEU A 64 -11.71 -36.13 -24.38
N PRO A 65 -11.13 -34.94 -24.19
CA PRO A 65 -11.10 -34.33 -22.87
C PRO A 65 -12.52 -34.07 -22.40
N ARG A 66 -12.92 -34.67 -21.26
CA ARG A 66 -14.23 -34.45 -20.67
C ARG A 66 -14.28 -33.04 -20.07
N PRO A 67 -15.45 -32.39 -20.05
CA PRO A 67 -15.63 -31.14 -19.32
C PRO A 67 -15.31 -31.36 -17.83
N LEU A 68 -14.64 -30.38 -17.22
CA LEU A 68 -14.34 -30.39 -15.79
C LEU A 68 -15.63 -30.39 -14.97
N SER A 69 -15.78 -31.32 -14.06
CA SER A 69 -16.90 -31.35 -13.12
C SER A 69 -16.62 -30.40 -11.94
N ILE A 70 -17.68 -30.09 -11.19
CA ILE A 70 -17.56 -29.27 -9.97
C ILE A 70 -16.60 -29.93 -8.98
N SER A 71 -16.63 -31.27 -8.87
CA SER A 71 -15.73 -32.03 -8.01
C SER A 71 -14.25 -31.92 -8.48
N ASP A 72 -13.99 -31.83 -9.79
CA ASP A 72 -12.65 -31.63 -10.32
C ASP A 72 -12.13 -30.22 -9.97
N ILE A 73 -13.02 -29.23 -9.96
CA ILE A 73 -12.70 -27.85 -9.57
C ILE A 73 -12.46 -27.78 -8.05
N GLU A 74 -13.27 -28.48 -7.26
CA GLU A 74 -13.11 -28.53 -5.80
C GLU A 74 -11.82 -29.27 -5.40
N ALA A 75 -11.48 -30.37 -6.08
CA ALA A 75 -10.22 -31.09 -5.86
C ALA A 75 -8.99 -30.23 -6.23
N ALA A 76 -9.09 -29.44 -7.29
CA ALA A 76 -8.03 -28.50 -7.68
C ALA A 76 -7.91 -27.30 -6.72
N SER A 77 -8.90 -27.07 -5.87
CA SER A 77 -8.88 -25.96 -4.91
C SER A 77 -8.07 -26.25 -3.64
N ASP A 78 -7.67 -27.50 -3.42
CA ASP A 78 -6.93 -27.89 -2.22
C ASP A 78 -5.42 -27.62 -2.33
N ASP A 79 -4.94 -27.35 -3.54
CA ASP A 79 -3.55 -26.89 -3.79
C ASP A 79 -3.54 -25.37 -4.03
N ARG A 80 -4.18 -24.63 -3.14
CA ARG A 80 -4.18 -23.16 -3.18
C ARG A 80 -2.76 -22.69 -2.83
N ALA A 81 -2.00 -22.36 -3.83
CA ALA A 81 -0.77 -21.61 -3.63
C ALA A 81 -1.09 -20.46 -2.68
N LYS A 82 -0.39 -20.40 -1.55
CA LYS A 82 -0.61 -19.36 -0.53
C LYS A 82 -0.56 -17.97 -1.18
N VAL A 83 -1.51 -17.12 -0.83
CA VAL A 83 -1.50 -15.73 -1.30
C VAL A 83 -0.24 -15.05 -0.79
N ARG A 84 0.58 -14.53 -1.71
CA ARG A 84 1.80 -13.79 -1.37
C ARG A 84 1.50 -12.31 -1.27
N ILE A 85 1.89 -11.71 -0.13
CA ILE A 85 1.60 -10.30 0.14
C ILE A 85 2.90 -9.58 0.48
N SER A 86 3.24 -8.58 -0.34
CA SER A 86 4.39 -7.72 -0.09
C SER A 86 4.05 -6.60 0.91
N TYR A 87 5.03 -6.21 1.70
CA TYR A 87 4.90 -5.13 2.68
C TYR A 87 6.28 -4.48 2.89
N ARG A 88 6.29 -3.24 3.37
CA ARG A 88 7.54 -2.58 3.74
C ARG A 88 7.89 -2.92 5.19
N GLY A 89 9.15 -3.31 5.41
CA GLY A 89 9.68 -3.60 6.73
C GLY A 89 10.23 -5.01 6.83
N ILE A 90 10.59 -5.40 8.03
CA ILE A 90 11.10 -6.74 8.34
C ILE A 90 10.04 -7.54 9.11
N PRO A 91 10.24 -8.86 9.30
CA PRO A 91 9.28 -9.65 10.09
C PRO A 91 9.08 -9.05 11.49
N GLY A 92 7.83 -9.01 11.93
CA GLY A 92 7.42 -8.40 13.20
C GLY A 92 7.00 -6.93 13.06
N SER A 93 7.05 -6.34 11.87
CA SER A 93 6.56 -4.96 11.65
C SER A 93 5.03 -4.92 11.61
N TYR A 94 4.46 -3.76 11.94
CA TYR A 94 3.00 -3.55 11.89
C TYR A 94 2.42 -3.72 10.47
N SER A 95 3.22 -3.49 9.43
CA SER A 95 2.77 -3.75 8.06
C SER A 95 2.59 -5.25 7.79
N GLU A 96 3.45 -6.09 8.37
CA GLU A 96 3.27 -7.54 8.31
C GLU A 96 2.02 -7.97 9.10
N ASP A 97 1.83 -7.41 10.30
CA ASP A 97 0.64 -7.71 11.11
C ASP A 97 -0.65 -7.37 10.36
N ALA A 98 -0.66 -6.23 9.65
CA ALA A 98 -1.79 -5.85 8.80
C ALA A 98 -2.02 -6.85 7.66
N ALA A 99 -0.94 -7.35 7.03
CA ALA A 99 -1.04 -8.37 5.98
C ALA A 99 -1.64 -9.67 6.52
N LEU A 100 -1.17 -10.11 7.70
CA LEU A 100 -1.67 -11.33 8.37
C LEU A 100 -3.11 -11.17 8.87
N LYS A 101 -3.50 -9.97 9.34
CA LYS A 101 -4.89 -9.69 9.71
C LYS A 101 -5.81 -9.78 8.48
N ALA A 102 -5.39 -9.21 7.34
CA ALA A 102 -6.17 -9.26 6.10
C ALA A 102 -6.27 -10.68 5.54
N TYR A 103 -5.20 -11.46 5.63
CA TYR A 103 -5.09 -12.80 5.04
C TYR A 103 -4.28 -13.71 5.97
N PRO A 104 -4.94 -14.34 6.96
CA PRO A 104 -4.23 -15.12 8.01
C PRO A 104 -3.30 -16.23 7.51
N ASN A 105 -3.56 -16.78 6.33
CA ASN A 105 -2.77 -17.88 5.76
C ASN A 105 -1.85 -17.42 4.63
N CYS A 106 -1.55 -16.11 4.52
CA CYS A 106 -0.70 -15.60 3.45
C CYS A 106 0.79 -15.88 3.70
N GLU A 107 1.55 -15.85 2.63
CA GLU A 107 3.01 -15.76 2.66
C GLU A 107 3.39 -14.28 2.57
N THR A 108 4.11 -13.77 3.54
CA THR A 108 4.51 -12.36 3.59
C THR A 108 5.88 -12.18 2.90
N ILE A 109 6.01 -11.11 2.11
CA ILE A 109 7.25 -10.76 1.39
C ILE A 109 7.71 -9.40 1.89
N SER A 110 8.81 -9.42 2.64
CA SER A 110 9.47 -8.22 3.17
C SER A 110 10.14 -7.43 2.04
N CYS A 111 9.95 -6.12 2.03
CA CYS A 111 10.55 -5.19 1.07
C CYS A 111 11.22 -4.04 1.81
N SER A 112 12.30 -3.51 1.24
CA SER A 112 13.07 -2.44 1.87
C SER A 112 12.32 -1.11 1.90
N ASP A 113 11.51 -0.85 0.87
CA ASP A 113 10.71 0.37 0.80
C ASP A 113 9.35 0.12 0.15
N PHE A 114 8.48 1.13 0.20
CA PHE A 114 7.12 1.02 -0.34
C PHE A 114 7.11 0.84 -1.85
N GLU A 115 8.02 1.51 -2.57
CA GLU A 115 8.08 1.40 -4.04
C GLU A 115 8.45 -0.02 -4.48
N GLU A 116 9.38 -0.65 -3.76
CA GLU A 116 9.74 -2.05 -3.98
C GLU A 116 8.53 -2.97 -3.73
N ALA A 117 7.77 -2.70 -2.66
CA ALA A 117 6.58 -3.49 -2.33
C ALA A 117 5.50 -3.39 -3.44
N PHE A 118 5.29 -2.19 -4.02
CA PHE A 118 4.41 -2.01 -5.18
C PHE A 118 4.92 -2.78 -6.39
N LYS A 119 6.23 -2.66 -6.69
CA LYS A 119 6.86 -3.34 -7.83
C LYS A 119 6.78 -4.86 -7.70
N ALA A 120 6.85 -5.39 -6.49
CA ALA A 120 6.71 -6.84 -6.27
C ALA A 120 5.37 -7.36 -6.80
N VAL A 121 4.29 -6.56 -6.68
CA VAL A 121 2.97 -6.92 -7.23
C VAL A 121 2.98 -6.79 -8.76
N GLU A 122 3.53 -5.70 -9.29
CA GLU A 122 3.59 -5.46 -10.74
C GLU A 122 4.40 -6.53 -11.46
N LEU A 123 5.47 -7.02 -10.82
CA LEU A 123 6.38 -8.05 -11.36
C LEU A 123 5.92 -9.49 -11.06
N TRP A 124 4.72 -9.68 -10.50
CA TRP A 124 4.13 -10.99 -10.18
C TRP A 124 4.88 -11.76 -9.10
N LEU A 125 5.79 -11.12 -8.37
CA LEU A 125 6.47 -11.71 -7.21
C LEU A 125 5.50 -11.85 -6.03
N ALA A 126 4.58 -10.88 -5.90
CA ALA A 126 3.48 -10.90 -4.93
C ALA A 126 2.13 -10.82 -5.64
N HIS A 127 1.09 -11.30 -4.98
CA HIS A 127 -0.29 -11.16 -5.47
C HIS A 127 -0.89 -9.83 -5.04
N LYS A 128 -0.51 -9.35 -3.85
CA LYS A 128 -1.06 -8.13 -3.24
C LYS A 128 0.05 -7.38 -2.51
N VAL A 129 -0.21 -6.11 -2.19
CA VAL A 129 0.65 -5.32 -1.31
C VAL A 129 -0.21 -4.69 -0.22
N VAL A 130 0.35 -4.58 0.98
CA VAL A 130 -0.27 -3.88 2.11
C VAL A 130 0.56 -2.63 2.42
N ILE A 131 -0.12 -1.46 2.45
CA ILE A 131 0.54 -0.18 2.72
C ILE A 131 -0.24 0.61 3.79
N PRO A 132 0.42 1.22 4.77
CA PRO A 132 -0.26 2.14 5.67
C PRO A 132 -0.62 3.42 4.92
N ILE A 133 -1.84 3.91 5.11
CA ILE A 133 -2.30 5.14 4.43
C ILE A 133 -2.49 6.30 5.41
N GLU A 134 -2.88 5.99 6.63
CA GLU A 134 -3.07 6.99 7.67
C GLU A 134 -2.99 6.35 9.06
N ASN A 135 -2.82 7.19 10.05
CA ASN A 135 -2.73 6.82 11.46
C ASN A 135 -3.42 7.92 12.27
N THR A 136 -4.15 7.55 13.32
CA THR A 136 -4.93 8.51 14.11
C THR A 136 -4.05 9.59 14.76
N SER A 137 -2.82 9.26 15.11
CA SER A 137 -1.89 10.22 15.71
C SER A 137 -1.12 11.04 14.66
N GLY A 138 -0.55 10.36 13.64
CA GLY A 138 0.33 11.00 12.65
C GLY A 138 -0.39 11.53 11.39
N GLY A 139 -1.69 11.22 11.23
CA GLY A 139 -2.43 11.63 10.04
C GLY A 139 -2.08 10.85 8.78
N SER A 140 -2.22 11.49 7.64
CA SER A 140 -2.04 10.88 6.31
C SER A 140 -0.56 10.65 5.98
N ILE A 141 -0.25 9.49 5.40
CA ILE A 141 1.10 9.15 4.93
C ILE A 141 1.19 9.56 3.45
N HIS A 142 1.52 10.83 3.23
CA HIS A 142 1.46 11.48 1.92
C HIS A 142 2.26 10.75 0.83
N ARG A 143 3.43 10.18 1.17
CA ARG A 143 4.25 9.43 0.22
C ARG A 143 3.47 8.26 -0.41
N ASN A 144 2.62 7.61 0.38
CA ASN A 144 1.86 6.46 -0.10
C ASN A 144 0.70 6.88 -1.02
N TYR A 145 0.10 8.07 -0.80
CA TYR A 145 -0.85 8.65 -1.77
C TYR A 145 -0.18 8.90 -3.13
N ASP A 146 1.06 9.39 -3.14
CA ASP A 146 1.80 9.61 -4.39
C ASP A 146 2.06 8.27 -5.11
N LEU A 147 2.32 7.20 -4.37
CA LEU A 147 2.51 5.86 -4.95
C LEU A 147 1.21 5.28 -5.54
N LEU A 148 0.06 5.51 -4.89
CA LEU A 148 -1.24 5.11 -5.45
C LEU A 148 -1.48 5.71 -6.84
N LEU A 149 -1.00 6.94 -7.06
CA LEU A 149 -1.14 7.60 -8.36
C LEU A 149 -0.15 7.05 -9.38
N ARG A 150 1.09 6.78 -8.94
CA ARG A 150 2.19 6.35 -9.82
C ARG A 150 2.00 4.93 -10.33
N HIS A 151 1.57 4.03 -9.47
CA HIS A 151 1.36 2.61 -9.79
C HIS A 151 -0.08 2.35 -10.17
N ARG A 152 -0.30 1.41 -11.10
CA ARG A 152 -1.65 1.08 -11.60
C ARG A 152 -2.24 -0.13 -10.90
N LEU A 153 -2.13 -0.13 -9.57
CA LEU A 153 -2.79 -1.14 -8.75
C LEU A 153 -4.16 -0.63 -8.28
N HIS A 154 -5.03 -1.56 -7.93
CA HIS A 154 -6.39 -1.28 -7.46
C HIS A 154 -6.49 -1.57 -5.97
N ILE A 155 -7.14 -0.68 -5.22
CA ILE A 155 -7.46 -0.96 -3.82
C ILE A 155 -8.54 -2.04 -3.80
N VAL A 156 -8.24 -3.15 -3.12
CA VAL A 156 -9.13 -4.32 -3.03
C VAL A 156 -9.56 -4.61 -1.58
N GLY A 157 -9.07 -3.82 -0.63
CA GLY A 157 -9.44 -3.95 0.78
C GLY A 157 -8.79 -2.91 1.64
N GLU A 158 -9.26 -2.80 2.86
CA GLU A 158 -8.61 -2.02 3.91
C GLU A 158 -8.51 -2.84 5.18
N VAL A 159 -7.55 -2.49 6.04
CA VAL A 159 -7.35 -3.11 7.35
C VAL A 159 -7.11 -1.99 8.35
N GLN A 160 -7.83 -2.03 9.45
CA GLN A 160 -7.58 -1.17 10.60
C GLN A 160 -6.84 -1.98 11.65
N LEU A 161 -5.71 -1.46 12.14
CA LEU A 161 -4.87 -2.16 13.11
C LEU A 161 -4.59 -1.24 14.30
N ALA A 162 -5.00 -1.69 15.49
CA ALA A 162 -4.64 -0.99 16.73
C ALA A 162 -3.14 -1.14 16.96
N THR A 163 -2.46 -0.03 17.18
CA THR A 163 -1.01 0.02 17.39
C THR A 163 -0.72 0.03 18.89
N ASN A 164 -0.22 -1.08 19.40
CA ASN A 164 0.23 -1.20 20.79
C ASN A 164 1.75 -1.28 20.81
N LEU A 165 2.37 -0.41 21.60
CA LEU A 165 3.82 -0.33 21.73
C LEU A 165 4.27 -1.02 23.03
N TYR A 166 5.33 -1.84 22.91
CA TYR A 166 5.88 -2.62 24.03
C TYR A 166 7.35 -2.27 24.19
N LEU A 167 7.79 -2.12 25.46
CA LEU A 167 9.21 -2.02 25.77
C LEU A 167 9.77 -3.43 25.87
N LEU A 168 10.72 -3.75 25.02
CA LEU A 168 11.31 -5.08 24.84
C LEU A 168 12.80 -5.04 25.21
N ALA A 169 13.33 -6.16 25.74
CA ALA A 169 14.75 -6.30 26.01
C ALA A 169 15.14 -7.78 25.99
N LEU A 170 16.43 -8.07 26.00
CA LEU A 170 16.95 -9.43 26.09
C LEU A 170 16.50 -10.13 27.39
N PRO A 171 16.31 -11.45 27.34
CA PRO A 171 16.00 -12.20 28.57
C PRO A 171 16.98 -11.93 29.73
N GLY A 172 16.41 -11.69 30.90
CA GLY A 172 17.20 -11.40 32.10
C GLY A 172 17.50 -9.92 32.31
N VAL A 173 17.25 -9.06 31.33
CA VAL A 173 17.46 -7.62 31.50
C VAL A 173 16.27 -7.02 32.28
N ARG A 174 16.54 -6.09 33.18
CA ARG A 174 15.53 -5.35 33.94
C ARG A 174 15.49 -3.89 33.48
N LYS A 175 14.36 -3.24 33.68
CA LYS A 175 14.14 -1.83 33.29
C LYS A 175 15.22 -0.89 33.85
N GLU A 176 15.62 -1.14 35.06
CA GLU A 176 16.57 -0.31 35.81
C GLU A 176 17.99 -0.32 35.20
N TYR A 177 18.30 -1.32 34.39
CA TYR A 177 19.62 -1.47 33.78
C TYR A 177 19.67 -0.88 32.34
N LEU A 178 18.55 -0.43 31.83
CA LEU A 178 18.49 0.15 30.47
C LEU A 178 19.17 1.53 30.44
N LYS A 179 20.08 1.71 29.52
CA LYS A 179 20.74 2.99 29.22
C LYS A 179 20.27 3.60 27.95
N ARG A 180 19.72 2.77 27.02
CA ARG A 180 19.27 3.23 25.71
C ARG A 180 17.95 2.57 25.36
N VAL A 181 17.17 3.25 24.52
CA VAL A 181 15.95 2.71 23.93
C VAL A 181 15.97 3.03 22.44
N LEU A 182 15.83 1.99 21.63
CA LEU A 182 15.81 2.08 20.16
C LEU A 182 14.38 1.97 19.66
N SER A 183 13.99 2.81 18.71
CA SER A 183 12.77 2.63 17.93
C SER A 183 12.70 3.60 16.75
N HIS A 184 11.63 3.50 15.97
CA HIS A 184 11.26 4.52 14.98
C HIS A 184 10.86 5.81 15.70
N SER A 185 11.20 6.95 15.13
CA SER A 185 10.96 8.27 15.76
C SER A 185 9.51 8.43 16.24
N GLN A 186 8.53 8.05 15.39
CA GLN A 186 7.12 8.16 15.74
C GLN A 186 6.75 7.33 16.98
N ALA A 187 7.32 6.13 17.12
CA ALA A 187 7.05 5.28 18.29
C ALA A 187 7.68 5.86 19.55
N LEU A 188 8.86 6.48 19.43
CA LEU A 188 9.50 7.18 20.55
C LEU A 188 8.65 8.38 20.98
N ASP A 189 8.20 9.19 20.03
CA ASP A 189 7.34 10.37 20.29
C ASP A 189 6.02 9.94 20.96
N LEU A 190 5.40 8.86 20.49
CA LEU A 190 4.14 8.33 21.04
C LEU A 190 4.30 7.73 22.45
N SER A 191 5.52 7.50 22.92
CA SER A 191 5.81 6.92 24.23
C SER A 191 6.58 7.90 25.13
N GLU A 192 6.52 9.20 24.83
CA GLU A 192 7.34 10.21 25.51
C GLU A 192 7.10 10.25 27.02
N THR A 193 5.85 10.22 27.46
CA THR A 193 5.49 10.25 28.89
C THR A 193 6.09 9.05 29.64
N PHE A 194 5.98 7.85 29.04
CA PHE A 194 6.53 6.64 29.62
C PHE A 194 8.08 6.70 29.70
N LEU A 195 8.72 7.13 28.61
CA LEU A 195 10.18 7.23 28.51
C LEU A 195 10.74 8.25 29.54
N ASN A 196 10.03 9.38 29.71
CA ASN A 196 10.41 10.38 30.71
C ASN A 196 10.34 9.82 32.15
N LYS A 197 9.31 9.03 32.46
CA LYS A 197 9.17 8.35 33.76
C LYS A 197 10.25 7.30 33.96
N LEU A 198 10.72 6.67 32.92
CA LEU A 198 11.81 5.70 32.95
C LEU A 198 13.18 6.39 33.11
N GLY A 199 13.24 7.72 33.00
CA GLY A 199 14.46 8.53 33.05
C GLY A 199 15.23 8.55 31.74
N VAL A 200 14.54 8.28 30.66
CA VAL A 200 15.09 8.30 29.31
C VAL A 200 14.79 9.66 28.68
N UNK A 201 15.71 10.34 28.47
CA UNK A 201 15.41 11.61 27.94
C UNK A 201 15.54 11.53 26.45
N UNK A 202 14.81 11.94 26.07
CA UNK A 202 14.80 11.94 24.68
C UNK A 202 15.92 12.81 24.23
N UNK A 203 16.57 12.42 23.97
CA UNK A 203 17.55 13.10 23.45
C UNK A 203 17.26 13.35 22.08
N UNK A 204 16.62 14.03 22.03
CA UNK A 204 16.32 14.44 20.75
C UNK A 204 17.60 14.53 20.04
N UNK A 205 17.67 14.00 19.45
CA UNK A 205 18.74 13.90 18.63
C UNK A 205 19.21 15.21 18.18
N UNK A 206 19.33 15.75 18.84
CA UNK A 206 19.83 16.99 18.40
C UNK A 206 21.27 16.80 18.17
N UNK A 207 21.34 16.73 17.23
CA UNK A 207 22.66 16.50 16.80
C UNK A 207 23.52 17.52 17.35
N UNK A 208 23.93 17.41 17.75
CA UNK A 208 25.00 18.27 17.92
C UNK A 208 25.58 18.45 19.19
N UNK A 209 26.29 18.43 18.99
CA UNK A 209 27.33 18.86 19.58
C UNK A 209 27.31 19.07 21.03
N UNK A 210 27.80 19.06 21.26
CA UNK A 210 28.57 19.55 22.19
C UNK A 210 28.38 18.97 23.55
N UNK A 211 29.22 18.63 23.65
CA UNK A 211 29.62 18.16 24.71
C UNK A 211 29.21 18.57 26.03
N UNK A 212 28.73 18.59 26.34
CA UNK A 212 28.95 18.92 27.66
C UNK A 212 28.55 17.81 28.54
N UNK A 213 29.45 17.64 28.93
CA UNK A 213 29.54 16.68 29.80
C UNK A 213 28.59 16.53 30.84
N UNK A 214 28.36 16.28 31.14
CA UNK A 214 28.18 15.96 32.39
C UNK A 214 27.13 15.07 32.74
N UNK A 215 27.22 14.90 33.48
CA UNK A 215 26.49 14.20 34.24
C UNK A 215 25.61 13.20 33.59
N UNK A 216 26.15 12.46 33.71
CA UNK A 216 25.61 11.48 33.09
C UNK A 216 24.43 10.86 33.60
N UNK A 217 23.66 11.30 33.53
CA UNK A 217 22.59 10.60 33.80
C UNK A 217 22.24 9.80 32.66
N UNK A 218 22.34 8.88 32.75
CA UNK A 218 22.04 8.02 31.82
C UNK A 218 20.94 8.43 30.98
N UNK A 219 21.16 9.03 30.54
CA UNK A 219 20.26 9.47 29.71
C UNK A 219 20.17 8.48 28.69
N UNK A 220 19.31 8.02 28.74
CA UNK A 220 19.10 7.08 27.81
C UNK A 220 18.93 7.77 26.55
N UNK A 221 19.30 7.42 25.83
CA UNK A 221 19.23 7.92 24.64
C UNK A 221 18.17 7.26 23.90
N UNK A 222 17.49 7.79 23.49
CA UNK A 222 16.66 7.33 22.57
C UNK A 222 17.36 7.35 21.38
N GLU A 223 17.41 6.37 20.68
CA GLU A 223 18.12 6.22 19.41
C GLU A 223 17.14 5.83 18.29
N ASN A 224 17.14 6.63 17.26
CA ASN A 224 16.19 6.49 16.16
C ASN A 224 16.68 5.48 15.13
N VAL A 225 15.80 4.54 14.77
CA VAL A 225 16.03 3.58 13.69
C VAL A 225 14.85 3.62 12.72
N ASP A 226 15.02 3.06 11.53
CA ASP A 226 14.04 3.19 10.44
C ASP A 226 12.75 2.38 10.64
N ASP A 227 12.77 1.40 11.55
CA ASP A 227 11.63 0.48 11.76
C ASP A 227 11.61 0.01 13.21
N THR A 228 10.43 -0.07 13.80
CA THR A 228 10.23 -0.57 15.17
C THR A 228 10.70 -2.03 15.33
N ALA A 229 10.34 -2.90 14.36
CA ALA A 229 10.82 -4.29 14.37
C ALA A 229 12.34 -4.36 14.16
N GLY A 230 12.90 -3.40 13.37
CA GLY A 230 14.34 -3.25 13.21
C GLY A 230 15.05 -2.97 14.51
N ALA A 231 14.45 -2.16 15.38
CA ALA A 231 15.00 -1.91 16.72
C ALA A 231 15.09 -3.21 17.53
N ALA A 232 14.02 -4.01 17.51
CA ALA A 232 14.00 -5.30 18.22
C ALA A 232 15.06 -6.26 17.65
N MET A 233 15.18 -6.34 16.35
CA MET A 233 16.20 -7.16 15.67
C MET A 233 17.62 -6.73 16.08
N ILE A 234 17.90 -5.42 16.12
CA ILE A 234 19.22 -4.89 16.49
C ILE A 234 19.57 -5.28 17.94
N VAL A 235 18.62 -5.12 18.86
CA VAL A 235 18.84 -5.49 20.29
C VAL A 235 19.15 -6.99 20.40
N ALA A 236 18.37 -7.81 19.70
CA ALA A 236 18.52 -9.27 19.76
C ALA A 236 19.83 -9.73 19.12
N SER A 237 20.09 -9.30 17.87
CA SER A 237 21.23 -9.80 17.09
C SER A 237 22.60 -9.35 17.64
N ASN A 238 22.64 -8.16 18.25
CA ASN A 238 23.87 -7.61 18.83
C ASN A 238 24.04 -7.93 20.32
N GLY A 239 23.10 -8.64 20.94
CA GLY A 239 23.17 -9.02 22.35
C GLY A 239 23.26 -7.82 23.29
N LEU A 240 22.46 -6.78 23.09
CA LEU A 240 22.57 -5.51 23.81
C LEU A 240 21.85 -5.59 25.17
N HIS A 241 22.58 -5.92 26.23
CA HIS A 241 22.03 -6.10 27.58
C HIS A 241 21.67 -4.80 28.30
N ASP A 242 22.08 -3.65 27.77
CA ASP A 242 21.77 -2.33 28.36
C ASP A 242 20.81 -1.51 27.47
N THR A 243 20.19 -2.14 26.50
CA THR A 243 19.39 -1.46 25.47
C THR A 243 18.01 -2.10 25.35
N GLY A 244 16.97 -1.28 25.40
CA GLY A 244 15.60 -1.71 25.11
C GLY A 244 15.20 -1.36 23.68
N ALA A 245 14.16 -2.02 23.17
CA ALA A 245 13.51 -1.67 21.91
C ALA A 245 12.03 -1.38 22.17
N ILE A 246 11.46 -0.41 21.45
CA ILE A 246 10.00 -0.23 21.42
C ILE A 246 9.50 -0.81 20.09
N ALA A 247 8.66 -1.86 20.17
CA ALA A 247 8.16 -2.56 19.00
C ALA A 247 6.84 -3.28 19.32
N SER A 248 6.36 -4.09 18.37
CA SER A 248 5.17 -4.92 18.52
C SER A 248 5.44 -6.14 19.41
N ILE A 249 4.38 -6.73 19.95
CA ILE A 249 4.48 -8.01 20.69
C ILE A 249 5.01 -9.12 19.76
N ARG A 250 4.61 -9.10 18.49
CA ARG A 250 5.07 -10.08 17.51
C ARG A 250 6.58 -9.99 17.26
N ALA A 251 7.13 -8.76 17.27
CA ALA A 251 8.60 -8.60 17.18
C ALA A 251 9.29 -9.23 18.38
N ALA A 252 8.70 -9.12 19.59
CA ALA A 252 9.26 -9.78 20.78
C ALA A 252 9.33 -11.31 20.58
N GLU A 253 8.25 -11.90 20.07
CA GLU A 253 8.16 -13.35 19.81
C GLU A 253 9.19 -13.80 18.77
N ILE A 254 9.29 -13.07 17.65
CA ILE A 254 10.20 -13.42 16.54
C ILE A 254 11.67 -13.34 16.97
N TYR A 255 12.02 -12.28 17.69
CA TYR A 255 13.43 -12.02 18.05
C TYR A 255 13.82 -12.53 19.44
N GLY A 256 12.91 -13.23 20.13
CA GLY A 256 13.19 -13.84 21.44
C GLY A 256 13.45 -12.81 22.55
N LEU A 257 12.74 -11.68 22.52
CA LEU A 257 12.87 -10.63 23.53
C LEU A 257 11.76 -10.75 24.58
N ASN A 258 12.07 -10.35 25.81
CA ASN A 258 11.10 -10.26 26.89
C ASN A 258 10.42 -8.90 26.89
N VAL A 259 9.11 -8.90 27.20
CA VAL A 259 8.32 -7.68 27.38
C VAL A 259 8.60 -7.14 28.79
N LEU A 260 9.17 -5.93 28.87
CA LEU A 260 9.40 -5.24 30.15
C LEU A 260 8.22 -4.34 30.52
N ALA A 261 7.52 -3.78 29.52
CA ALA A 261 6.31 -2.98 29.76
C ALA A 261 5.38 -3.08 28.55
N GLU A 262 4.10 -3.08 28.83
CA GLU A 262 3.05 -3.22 27.82
C GLU A 262 2.32 -1.89 27.59
N ARG A 263 1.87 -1.67 26.37
CA ARG A 263 1.02 -0.52 25.99
C ARG A 263 1.58 0.79 26.52
N ILE A 264 2.81 1.06 26.17
CA ILE A 264 3.57 2.20 26.70
C ILE A 264 3.27 3.53 25.99
N GLN A 265 2.47 3.48 24.92
CA GLN A 265 2.08 4.67 24.16
C GLN A 265 1.19 5.59 25.02
N ASP A 266 1.36 6.89 24.84
CA ASP A 266 0.63 7.93 25.61
C ASP A 266 -0.85 7.94 25.28
N ASP A 267 -1.22 7.68 24.01
CA ASP A 267 -2.59 7.54 23.56
C ASP A 267 -2.93 6.04 23.42
N SER A 268 -3.93 5.59 24.14
CA SER A 268 -4.34 4.17 24.15
C SER A 268 -5.06 3.73 22.87
N GLU A 269 -5.56 4.67 22.06
CA GLU A 269 -6.43 4.38 20.93
C GLU A 269 -5.81 4.70 19.57
N ILE A 270 -4.53 4.38 19.41
CA ILE A 270 -3.84 4.59 18.15
C ILE A 270 -4.24 3.50 17.16
N VAL A 271 -4.88 3.91 16.08
CA VAL A 271 -5.28 3.01 14.98
C VAL A 271 -4.59 3.45 13.70
N SER A 272 -3.95 2.48 13.03
CA SER A 272 -3.37 2.67 11.70
C SER A 272 -4.28 2.00 10.67
N ARG A 273 -4.59 2.73 9.61
CA ARG A 273 -5.37 2.22 8.48
C ARG A 273 -4.42 1.84 7.35
N TYR A 274 -4.56 0.62 6.87
CA TYR A 274 -3.79 0.07 5.75
C TYR A 274 -4.71 -0.20 4.57
N LEU A 275 -4.18 -0.05 3.37
CA LEU A 275 -4.85 -0.44 2.13
C LEU A 275 -4.21 -1.72 1.60
N VAL A 276 -5.05 -2.61 1.08
CA VAL A 276 -4.63 -3.80 0.34
C VAL A 276 -4.81 -3.51 -1.14
N LEU A 277 -3.75 -3.66 -1.91
CA LEU A 277 -3.79 -3.38 -3.36
C LEU A 277 -3.47 -4.65 -4.14
N ALA A 278 -4.04 -4.75 -5.35
CA ALA A 278 -3.82 -5.85 -6.28
C ALA A 278 -3.81 -5.35 -7.73
N ARG A 279 -3.37 -6.20 -8.66
CA ARG A 279 -3.37 -5.88 -10.09
C ARG A 279 -4.79 -5.73 -10.63
N ASP A 280 -5.69 -6.59 -10.19
CA ASP A 280 -7.06 -6.62 -10.69
C ASP A 280 -8.02 -6.10 -9.62
N PRO A 281 -9.03 -5.32 -10.00
CA PRO A 281 -10.07 -4.88 -9.07
C PRO A 281 -10.96 -6.05 -8.66
N ILE A 282 -11.58 -5.92 -7.51
CA ILE A 282 -12.62 -6.90 -7.09
C ILE A 282 -13.98 -6.47 -7.63
N ILE A 283 -14.83 -7.46 -7.83
CA ILE A 283 -16.23 -7.23 -8.21
C ILE A 283 -17.04 -7.05 -6.91
N PRO A 284 -17.65 -5.88 -6.69
CA PRO A 284 -18.42 -5.66 -5.46
C PRO A 284 -19.62 -6.62 -5.36
N ARG A 285 -19.88 -7.09 -4.14
CA ARG A 285 -21.02 -7.96 -3.83
C ARG A 285 -21.99 -7.21 -2.93
N ALA A 286 -23.27 -7.53 -3.03
CA ALA A 286 -24.34 -6.84 -2.29
C ALA A 286 -24.39 -7.15 -0.79
N ASN A 287 -23.63 -8.14 -0.32
CA ASN A 287 -23.75 -8.65 1.05
C ASN A 287 -22.90 -7.92 2.11
N LYS A 288 -22.14 -6.90 1.70
CA LYS A 288 -21.27 -6.12 2.61
C LYS A 288 -21.29 -4.65 2.23
N PRO A 289 -21.06 -3.76 3.20
CA PRO A 289 -20.87 -2.35 2.87
C PRO A 289 -19.53 -2.15 2.14
N PHE A 290 -19.55 -1.30 1.14
CA PHE A 290 -18.39 -0.99 0.31
C PHE A 290 -18.03 0.48 0.40
N LYS A 291 -16.76 0.75 0.21
CA LYS A 291 -16.17 2.08 0.09
C LYS A 291 -15.51 2.18 -1.28
N THR A 292 -15.59 3.34 -1.88
CA THR A 292 -14.91 3.63 -3.14
C THR A 292 -13.92 4.78 -2.93
N SER A 293 -12.69 4.59 -3.37
CA SER A 293 -11.64 5.62 -3.34
C SER A 293 -11.40 6.15 -4.74
N ILE A 294 -11.39 7.47 -4.87
CA ILE A 294 -11.13 8.16 -6.14
C ILE A 294 -10.03 9.20 -5.97
N VAL A 295 -9.39 9.55 -7.08
CA VAL A 295 -8.50 10.70 -7.18
C VAL A 295 -8.88 11.52 -8.39
N PHE A 296 -8.89 12.85 -8.25
CA PHE A 296 -9.28 13.75 -9.33
C PHE A 296 -8.56 15.10 -9.20
N THR A 297 -8.58 15.87 -10.29
CA THR A 297 -8.14 17.27 -10.31
C THR A 297 -9.27 18.15 -10.84
N LEU A 298 -9.22 19.42 -10.46
CA LEU A 298 -10.23 20.41 -10.84
C LEU A 298 -9.55 21.61 -11.51
N ASN A 299 -10.25 22.26 -12.44
CA ASN A 299 -9.86 23.59 -12.89
C ASN A 299 -10.02 24.58 -11.73
N GLU A 300 -9.06 25.46 -11.56
CA GLU A 300 -9.11 26.46 -10.49
C GLU A 300 -10.28 27.44 -10.69
N GLY A 301 -10.96 27.73 -9.60
CA GLY A 301 -12.07 28.68 -9.62
C GLY A 301 -12.81 28.70 -8.31
N PRO A 302 -13.54 29.78 -8.03
CA PRO A 302 -14.32 29.88 -6.79
C PRO A 302 -15.41 28.82 -6.76
N GLY A 303 -15.54 28.14 -5.61
CA GLY A 303 -16.61 27.18 -5.35
C GLY A 303 -16.47 25.84 -6.05
N VAL A 304 -15.37 25.53 -6.75
CA VAL A 304 -15.26 24.27 -7.51
C VAL A 304 -15.27 23.06 -6.57
N LEU A 305 -14.54 23.13 -5.45
CA LEU A 305 -14.55 22.05 -4.47
C LEU A 305 -15.95 21.88 -3.85
N PHE A 306 -16.68 22.98 -3.61
CA PHE A 306 -18.05 22.92 -3.13
C PHE A 306 -18.95 22.14 -4.11
N LYS A 307 -18.78 22.33 -5.42
CA LYS A 307 -19.56 21.58 -6.43
C LYS A 307 -19.30 20.07 -6.30
N VAL A 308 -18.03 19.67 -6.07
CA VAL A 308 -17.68 18.26 -5.86
C VAL A 308 -18.41 17.70 -4.64
N LEU A 309 -18.33 18.42 -3.51
CA LEU A 309 -18.96 17.98 -2.27
C LEU A 309 -20.48 17.90 -2.42
N ALA A 310 -21.09 18.86 -3.16
CA ALA A 310 -22.53 18.87 -3.44
C ALA A 310 -22.96 17.65 -4.28
N VAL A 311 -22.13 17.20 -5.22
CA VAL A 311 -22.45 16.00 -6.02
C VAL A 311 -22.71 14.78 -5.12
N PHE A 312 -21.88 14.59 -4.10
CA PHE A 312 -22.04 13.47 -3.16
C PHE A 312 -23.18 13.73 -2.16
N ALA A 313 -23.24 14.94 -1.60
CA ALA A 313 -24.24 15.31 -0.59
C ALA A 313 -25.67 15.19 -1.11
N MET A 314 -25.93 15.62 -2.36
CA MET A 314 -27.25 15.54 -3.00
C MET A 314 -27.69 14.10 -3.31
N ARG A 315 -26.82 13.12 -3.11
CA ARG A 315 -27.11 11.69 -3.35
C ARG A 315 -27.02 10.87 -2.07
N ASP A 316 -26.96 11.54 -0.93
CA ASP A 316 -26.83 10.89 0.38
C ASP A 316 -25.65 9.92 0.43
N ILE A 317 -24.51 10.33 -0.17
CA ILE A 317 -23.27 9.55 -0.14
C ILE A 317 -22.34 10.15 0.91
N ASN A 318 -22.04 9.38 1.95
CA ASN A 318 -21.11 9.81 3.00
C ASN A 318 -19.67 9.80 2.48
N LEU A 319 -18.93 10.88 2.80
CA LEU A 319 -17.50 10.95 2.53
C LEU A 319 -16.75 10.64 3.81
N SER A 320 -15.96 9.55 3.81
CA SER A 320 -15.21 9.12 4.99
C SER A 320 -13.77 9.68 5.01
N LYS A 321 -13.29 10.20 3.89
CA LYS A 321 -11.93 10.78 3.79
C LYS A 321 -11.87 11.81 2.67
N ILE A 322 -11.17 12.90 2.92
CA ILE A 322 -10.74 13.85 1.88
C ILE A 322 -9.29 14.24 2.14
N GLU A 323 -8.47 14.22 1.11
CA GLU A 323 -7.07 14.60 1.17
C GLU A 323 -6.71 15.41 -0.07
N SER A 324 -5.93 16.48 0.10
CA SER A 324 -5.46 17.28 -1.03
C SER A 324 -3.94 17.22 -1.12
N ARG A 325 -3.44 16.98 -2.34
CA ARG A 325 -2.00 16.86 -2.60
C ARG A 325 -1.62 17.74 -3.77
N PRO A 326 -0.52 18.52 -3.68
CA PRO A 326 -0.03 19.25 -4.85
C PRO A 326 0.40 18.28 -5.95
N GLN A 327 -0.01 18.58 -7.19
CA GLN A 327 0.33 17.77 -8.36
C GLN A 327 1.77 18.08 -8.81
N ARG A 328 2.63 17.07 -8.85
CA ARG A 328 4.07 17.25 -9.13
C ARG A 328 4.39 17.73 -10.54
N ASN A 329 3.53 17.41 -11.51
CA ASN A 329 3.78 17.71 -12.93
C ASN A 329 3.29 19.10 -13.35
N ARG A 330 2.65 19.83 -12.46
CA ARG A 330 2.20 21.21 -12.68
C ARG A 330 2.55 22.07 -11.47
N PRO A 331 2.89 23.33 -11.68
CA PRO A 331 3.25 24.17 -10.54
C PRO A 331 2.04 24.42 -9.63
N LEU A 332 2.29 24.42 -8.33
CA LEU A 332 1.32 24.83 -7.32
C LEU A 332 1.17 26.36 -7.34
N ARG A 333 0.03 26.88 -6.95
CA ARG A 333 -0.20 28.32 -6.85
C ARG A 333 0.43 28.88 -5.57
N VAL A 334 1.50 29.63 -5.71
CA VAL A 334 2.06 30.40 -4.60
C VAL A 334 1.52 31.83 -4.69
N VAL A 335 0.78 32.24 -3.68
CA VAL A 335 0.42 33.66 -3.54
C VAL A 335 1.59 34.34 -2.85
N ASP A 336 2.33 35.09 -3.61
CA ASP A 336 3.44 35.91 -3.09
C ASP A 336 2.83 37.11 -2.33
N ASP A 337 3.20 37.29 -1.08
CA ASP A 337 2.76 38.40 -0.24
C ASP A 337 3.20 39.78 -0.77
N SER A 338 4.14 39.79 -1.69
CA SER A 338 4.63 41.07 -2.30
C SER A 338 3.69 41.67 -3.35
N ASN A 339 2.66 40.94 -3.75
CA ASN A 339 1.66 41.37 -4.75
C ASN A 339 2.23 41.88 -6.08
N THR A 340 3.47 41.53 -6.39
CA THR A 340 4.17 41.96 -7.60
C THR A 340 4.31 40.86 -8.64
N GLY A 341 3.20 40.22 -8.97
CA GLY A 341 2.99 39.84 -10.35
C GLY A 341 3.50 38.51 -10.87
N THR A 342 4.04 37.56 -10.13
CA THR A 342 4.22 36.21 -10.68
C THR A 342 3.63 35.15 -9.72
N ALA A 343 2.32 35.05 -9.76
CA ALA A 343 1.65 33.93 -9.10
C ALA A 343 2.06 32.63 -9.80
N LYS A 344 2.81 31.79 -9.12
CA LYS A 344 3.07 30.42 -9.55
C LYS A 344 1.82 29.60 -9.20
N TYR A 345 1.08 29.19 -10.22
CA TYR A 345 -0.13 28.42 -10.03
C TYR A 345 0.23 26.96 -9.81
N PHE A 346 -0.41 26.35 -8.83
CA PHE A 346 -0.20 24.94 -8.49
C PHE A 346 -1.54 24.22 -8.56
N ASP A 347 -1.57 23.09 -9.24
CA ASP A 347 -2.74 22.23 -9.31
C ASP A 347 -2.72 21.21 -8.17
N TYR A 348 -3.88 20.91 -7.64
CA TYR A 348 -4.06 19.94 -6.57
C TYR A 348 -4.71 18.68 -7.09
N LEU A 349 -4.27 17.55 -6.54
CA LEU A 349 -4.97 16.28 -6.59
C LEU A 349 -5.83 16.15 -5.34
N PHE A 350 -7.06 15.76 -5.51
CA PHE A 350 -7.98 15.48 -4.41
C PHE A 350 -8.24 13.97 -4.37
N TYR A 351 -8.05 13.39 -3.21
CA TYR A 351 -8.40 11.99 -2.93
C TYR A 351 -9.65 12.01 -2.06
N ILE A 352 -10.65 11.24 -2.44
CA ILE A 352 -11.89 11.09 -1.66
C ILE A 352 -12.19 9.60 -1.51
N ASP A 353 -12.49 9.19 -0.27
CA ASP A 353 -13.12 7.90 0.01
C ASP A 353 -14.59 8.15 0.33
N PHE A 354 -15.48 7.44 -0.33
CA PHE A 354 -16.92 7.56 -0.10
C PHE A 354 -17.58 6.20 0.10
N GLU A 355 -18.64 6.19 0.92
CA GLU A 355 -19.35 4.97 1.33
C GLU A 355 -20.46 4.64 0.36
N ALA A 356 -20.09 4.08 -0.76
CA ALA A 356 -21.00 3.49 -1.74
C ALA A 356 -20.22 2.52 -2.61
N SER A 357 -20.91 1.49 -3.09
CA SER A 357 -20.36 0.55 -4.06
C SER A 357 -20.45 1.13 -5.47
N MET A 358 -19.47 0.80 -6.31
CA MET A 358 -19.51 1.14 -7.74
C MET A 358 -20.67 0.46 -8.49
N THR A 359 -21.34 -0.52 -7.88
CA THR A 359 -22.56 -1.11 -8.46
C THR A 359 -23.83 -0.30 -8.16
N GLU A 360 -23.74 0.68 -7.25
CA GLU A 360 -24.89 1.51 -6.89
C GLU A 360 -25.09 2.63 -7.92
N PRO A 361 -26.32 2.82 -8.46
CA PRO A 361 -26.58 3.90 -9.42
C PRO A 361 -26.21 5.29 -8.89
N ARG A 362 -26.40 5.55 -7.59
CA ARG A 362 -26.06 6.85 -6.99
C ARG A 362 -24.56 7.14 -7.08
N ALA A 363 -23.70 6.11 -6.92
CA ALA A 363 -22.25 6.27 -7.04
C ALA A 363 -21.86 6.53 -8.49
N GLN A 364 -22.42 5.77 -9.44
CA GLN A 364 -22.17 5.96 -10.88
C GLN A 364 -22.55 7.37 -11.32
N THR A 365 -23.77 7.80 -10.98
CA THR A 365 -24.26 9.14 -11.33
C THR A 365 -23.40 10.25 -10.69
N ALA A 366 -22.93 10.02 -9.45
CA ALA A 366 -22.02 10.99 -8.81
C ALA A 366 -20.72 11.14 -9.60
N LEU A 367 -20.13 10.02 -10.03
CA LEU A 367 -18.88 10.05 -10.81
C LEU A 367 -19.08 10.63 -12.21
N GLU A 368 -20.21 10.36 -12.86
CA GLU A 368 -20.56 10.97 -14.14
C GLU A 368 -20.62 12.50 -14.02
N HIS A 369 -21.33 13.03 -13.01
CA HIS A 369 -21.39 14.47 -12.76
C HIS A 369 -20.04 15.06 -12.40
N LEU A 370 -19.25 14.35 -11.60
CA LEU A 370 -17.89 14.81 -11.26
C LEU A 370 -17.02 14.91 -12.51
N GLN A 371 -17.16 13.96 -13.43
CA GLN A 371 -16.38 13.92 -14.68
C GLN A 371 -16.66 15.11 -15.60
N GLU A 372 -17.83 15.74 -15.49
CA GLU A 372 -18.19 16.91 -16.31
C GLU A 372 -17.27 18.13 -16.05
N PHE A 373 -16.71 18.25 -14.84
CA PHE A 373 -15.87 19.40 -14.49
C PHE A 373 -14.51 19.01 -13.92
N ALA A 374 -14.23 17.73 -13.74
CA ALA A 374 -12.92 17.27 -13.36
C ALA A 374 -12.00 17.17 -14.60
N THR A 375 -10.80 17.70 -14.51
CA THR A 375 -9.83 17.61 -15.61
C THR A 375 -9.14 16.24 -15.66
N PHE A 376 -9.19 15.51 -14.55
CA PHE A 376 -8.71 14.13 -14.43
C PHE A 376 -9.55 13.46 -13.35
N LEU A 377 -9.92 12.20 -13.58
CA LEU A 377 -10.63 11.37 -12.60
C LEU A 377 -10.19 9.91 -12.76
N ARG A 378 -9.82 9.29 -11.64
CA ARG A 378 -9.48 7.85 -11.61
C ARG A 378 -10.09 7.21 -10.37
N VAL A 379 -10.79 6.09 -10.56
CA VAL A 379 -11.23 5.23 -9.46
C VAL A 379 -10.03 4.37 -9.05
N LEU A 380 -9.60 4.51 -7.80
CA LEU A 380 -8.47 3.76 -7.25
C LEU A 380 -8.89 2.36 -6.83
N GLY A 381 -10.15 2.21 -6.40
CA GLY A 381 -10.73 0.92 -6.07
C GLY A 381 -12.08 1.04 -5.39
N CYS A 382 -12.81 -0.07 -5.43
CA CYS A 382 -14.07 -0.24 -4.70
C CYS A 382 -13.90 -1.52 -3.87
N TYR A 383 -14.02 -1.43 -2.55
CA TYR A 383 -13.60 -2.50 -1.65
C TYR A 383 -14.48 -2.55 -0.39
N PRO A 384 -14.57 -3.72 0.27
CA PRO A 384 -15.37 -3.83 1.50
C PRO A 384 -14.75 -3.02 2.64
N ILE A 385 -15.60 -2.40 3.43
CA ILE A 385 -15.20 -1.63 4.63
C ILE A 385 -14.75 -2.62 5.71
N ASP A 386 -13.61 -2.35 6.35
CA ASP A 386 -13.20 -3.10 7.53
C ASP A 386 -13.96 -2.58 8.75
N THR A 387 -14.76 -3.46 9.34
CA THR A 387 -15.55 -3.16 10.54
C THR A 387 -14.95 -3.81 11.80
N THR A 388 -13.75 -4.40 11.70
CA THR A 388 -13.11 -5.13 12.80
C THR A 388 -11.98 -4.30 13.42
N ILE A 389 -12.29 -3.56 14.46
CA ILE A 389 -11.28 -2.84 15.26
C ILE A 389 -11.04 -3.59 16.57
#